data_49b6c5f6eb228c623dcb4b7c2b26ac3f
#
_entry.id   49b6c5f6eb228c623dcb4b7c2b26ac3f
#
_cell.length_a   1.000
_cell.length_b   1.000
_cell.length_c   1.000
_cell.angle_alpha   90.00
_cell.angle_beta   90.00
_cell.angle_gamma   90.00
#
_symmetry.space_group_name_H-M   'P 1'
#
loop_
_entity.id
_entity.type
_entity.pdbx_description
1 polymer ?
#
loop_
_entity_poly.entity_id
_entity_poly.type
_entity_poly.pdbx_seq_one_letter_code
_entity_poly.pdbx_strand_id
1 'polypeptide(L)'
;YTYISSIIGDCIKKAAKKKLSVSDKIDRVVTNRFAALPIFAAIMFLVYFVSMSTVGSWATDWANDGVFGDGWHLFGIGSSKYSEATDDWAEENIFSNDYVKAVLEKAAEADVIGAGDLLDSFEDADFDAFSENYGSYADSLDEAGYSIAGMLPLDEEGEFEGPDPADYGVWVPGIPVLVEKGLNAIHCVDWLQSLILDGIIAGVGAVLGFVPQMLV
;
A
#
# COMPACT_ATOMS: atom_id res chain seq x y z
N TYR A 1 28.63 58.74 -43.05
CA TYR A 1 27.83 57.89 -42.13
C TYR A 1 26.35 57.90 -42.53
N THR A 2 25.77 58.93 -43.08
CA THR A 2 24.37 59.07 -43.48
C THR A 2 23.95 58.00 -44.54
N TYR A 3 24.85 57.74 -45.52
CA TYR A 3 24.61 56.75 -46.57
C TYR A 3 24.55 55.31 -46.05
N ILE A 4 25.40 55.03 -45.08
CA ILE A 4 25.40 53.69 -44.43
C ILE A 4 24.11 53.46 -43.61
N SER A 5 23.64 54.52 -42.91
CA SER A 5 22.38 54.41 -42.12
C SER A 5 21.14 54.24 -43.00
N SER A 6 21.13 54.78 -44.23
CA SER A 6 20.06 54.63 -45.21
C SER A 6 19.97 53.18 -45.69
N ILE A 7 21.09 52.58 -46.07
CA ILE A 7 21.15 51.20 -46.56
C ILE A 7 20.79 50.19 -45.42
N ILE A 8 21.23 50.42 -44.21
CA ILE A 8 20.92 49.62 -43.06
C ILE A 8 19.42 49.69 -42.73
N GLY A 9 18.76 50.80 -42.87
CA GLY A 9 17.33 51.00 -42.68
C GLY A 9 16.48 50.17 -43.63
N ASP A 10 16.92 50.04 -44.91
CA ASP A 10 16.21 49.27 -45.93
C ASP A 10 16.49 47.75 -45.84
N CYS A 11 17.68 47.37 -45.37
CA CYS A 11 18.07 45.96 -45.23
C CYS A 11 17.59 45.31 -43.93
N ILE A 12 17.45 46.06 -42.87
CA ILE A 12 16.93 45.52 -41.58
C ILE A 12 15.41 45.69 -41.59
N LYS A 13 14.68 44.71 -42.15
CA LYS A 13 13.29 44.54 -41.77
C LYS A 13 13.26 44.29 -40.27
N LYS A 14 12.84 45.30 -39.48
CA LYS A 14 12.55 45.10 -38.04
C LYS A 14 11.64 43.88 -37.94
N ALA A 15 12.20 42.75 -37.51
CA ALA A 15 11.41 41.58 -37.20
C ALA A 15 10.24 42.05 -36.35
N ALA A 16 9.02 41.82 -36.84
CA ALA A 16 7.79 42.12 -36.11
C ALA A 16 7.99 41.63 -34.68
N LYS A 17 7.60 42.45 -33.69
CA LYS A 17 7.73 42.19 -32.24
C LYS A 17 7.73 40.72 -31.99
N LYS A 18 8.88 40.17 -31.60
CA LYS A 18 9.04 38.75 -31.30
C LYS A 18 7.92 38.39 -30.35
N LYS A 19 6.92 37.65 -30.81
CA LYS A 19 5.88 37.15 -29.92
C LYS A 19 6.61 36.38 -28.84
N LEU A 20 6.46 36.81 -27.59
CA LEU A 20 7.06 36.13 -26.43
C LEU A 20 6.82 34.64 -26.58
N SER A 21 7.89 33.88 -26.65
CA SER A 21 7.81 32.40 -26.63
C SER A 21 7.05 31.95 -25.37
N VAL A 22 6.46 30.80 -25.42
CA VAL A 22 5.84 30.20 -24.21
C VAL A 22 6.86 30.10 -23.09
N SER A 23 8.10 29.77 -23.43
CA SER A 23 9.23 29.74 -22.51
C SER A 23 9.51 31.12 -21.86
N ASP A 24 9.52 32.23 -22.65
CA ASP A 24 9.72 33.58 -22.12
C ASP A 24 8.59 34.01 -21.17
N LYS A 25 7.36 33.51 -21.40
CA LYS A 25 6.22 33.80 -20.52
C LYS A 25 6.33 33.04 -19.19
N ILE A 26 6.72 31.76 -19.26
CA ILE A 26 6.94 30.92 -18.08
C ILE A 26 8.08 31.52 -17.25
N ASP A 27 9.20 31.81 -17.88
CA ASP A 27 10.36 32.40 -17.21
C ASP A 27 10.02 33.71 -16.50
N ARG A 28 9.24 34.59 -17.16
CA ARG A 28 8.78 35.86 -16.57
C ARG A 28 7.87 35.69 -15.34
N VAL A 29 7.11 34.57 -15.27
CA VAL A 29 6.25 34.26 -14.12
C VAL A 29 7.08 33.64 -13.01
N VAL A 30 7.95 32.69 -13.35
CA VAL A 30 8.78 31.96 -12.38
C VAL A 30 9.84 32.84 -11.73
N THR A 31 10.42 33.80 -12.50
CA THR A 31 11.41 34.75 -11.98
C THR A 31 10.81 35.98 -11.30
N ASN A 32 9.49 36.12 -11.28
CA ASN A 32 8.83 37.23 -10.58
C ASN A 32 9.00 37.06 -9.06
N ARG A 33 9.59 38.04 -8.40
CA ARG A 33 9.93 38.01 -6.96
C ARG A 33 8.74 37.67 -6.05
N PHE A 34 7.52 38.08 -6.38
CA PHE A 34 6.33 37.82 -5.60
C PHE A 34 5.63 36.52 -6.01
N ALA A 35 5.77 36.09 -7.26
CA ALA A 35 5.15 34.86 -7.76
C ALA A 35 6.05 33.64 -7.54
N ALA A 36 7.36 33.80 -7.48
CA ALA A 36 8.32 32.72 -7.31
C ALA A 36 8.06 31.89 -6.02
N LEU A 37 7.76 32.55 -4.92
CA LEU A 37 7.58 31.90 -3.62
C LEU A 37 6.33 31.02 -3.55
N PRO A 38 5.13 31.49 -3.95
CA PRO A 38 3.95 30.59 -4.01
C PRO A 38 4.08 29.52 -5.10
N ILE A 39 4.75 29.79 -6.22
CA ILE A 39 5.00 28.76 -7.25
C ILE A 39 5.93 27.68 -6.71
N PHE A 40 7.00 28.06 -6.02
CA PHE A 40 7.90 27.12 -5.37
C PHE A 40 7.15 26.27 -4.35
N ALA A 41 6.34 26.88 -3.48
CA ALA A 41 5.53 26.16 -2.49
C ALA A 41 4.53 25.18 -3.17
N ALA A 42 3.89 25.61 -4.26
CA ALA A 42 2.97 24.76 -5.02
C ALA A 42 3.69 23.57 -5.69
N ILE A 43 4.86 23.79 -6.26
CA ILE A 43 5.67 22.72 -6.87
C ILE A 43 6.14 21.74 -5.79
N MET A 44 6.67 22.24 -4.66
CA MET A 44 7.10 21.39 -3.56
C MET A 44 5.94 20.58 -2.97
N PHE A 45 4.78 21.23 -2.80
CA PHE A 45 3.58 20.52 -2.36
C PHE A 45 3.16 19.43 -3.35
N LEU A 46 3.17 19.73 -4.67
CA LEU A 46 2.80 18.76 -5.71
C LEU A 46 3.77 17.58 -5.73
N VAL A 47 5.09 17.84 -5.68
CA VAL A 47 6.11 16.79 -5.65
C VAL A 47 5.93 15.93 -4.40
N TYR A 48 5.76 16.56 -3.23
CA TYR A 48 5.54 15.83 -1.98
C TYR A 48 4.25 14.99 -2.00
N PHE A 49 3.16 15.57 -2.51
CA PHE A 49 1.86 14.90 -2.63
C PHE A 49 1.95 13.69 -3.56
N VAL A 50 2.56 13.83 -4.73
CA VAL A 50 2.71 12.71 -5.69
C VAL A 50 3.63 11.64 -5.12
N SER A 51 4.74 12.03 -4.50
CA SER A 51 5.71 11.10 -3.93
C SER A 51 5.14 10.30 -2.76
N MET A 52 4.42 10.97 -1.85
CA MET A 52 3.92 10.31 -0.62
C MET A 52 2.55 9.64 -0.79
N SER A 53 1.61 10.31 -1.48
CA SER A 53 0.21 9.89 -1.48
C SER A 53 -0.19 9.05 -2.68
N THR A 54 0.57 9.02 -3.75
CA THR A 54 0.15 8.33 -4.99
C THR A 54 1.14 7.26 -5.38
N VAL A 55 2.35 7.65 -5.81
CA VAL A 55 3.34 6.69 -6.33
C VAL A 55 4.08 6.01 -5.18
N GLY A 56 4.40 6.77 -4.13
CA GLY A 56 5.14 6.26 -2.99
C GLY A 56 4.33 5.23 -2.20
N SER A 57 3.08 5.52 -1.84
CA SER A 57 2.23 4.57 -1.11
C SER A 57 1.98 3.31 -1.94
N TRP A 58 1.51 3.45 -3.19
CA TRP A 58 1.27 2.30 -4.06
C TRP A 58 2.51 1.40 -4.22
N ALA A 59 3.69 1.99 -4.40
CA ALA A 59 4.92 1.23 -4.54
C ALA A 59 5.37 0.57 -3.23
N THR A 60 5.09 1.22 -2.10
CA THR A 60 5.36 0.69 -0.76
C THR A 60 4.41 -0.47 -0.43
N ASP A 61 3.12 -0.31 -0.69
CA ASP A 61 2.11 -1.35 -0.48
C ASP A 61 2.42 -2.57 -1.36
N TRP A 62 2.73 -2.35 -2.65
CA TRP A 62 3.17 -3.44 -3.53
C TRP A 62 4.45 -4.14 -3.02
N ALA A 63 5.39 -3.41 -2.43
CA ALA A 63 6.61 -4.02 -1.90
C ALA A 63 6.32 -4.79 -0.59
N ASN A 64 5.51 -4.24 0.30
CA ASN A 64 5.20 -4.86 1.58
C ASN A 64 4.27 -6.06 1.41
N ASP A 65 3.14 -5.88 0.76
CA ASP A 65 2.11 -6.92 0.68
C ASP A 65 2.40 -7.92 -0.44
N GLY A 66 2.96 -7.43 -1.55
CA GLY A 66 3.30 -8.27 -2.69
C GLY A 66 4.63 -9.00 -2.53
N VAL A 67 5.74 -8.27 -2.40
CA VAL A 67 7.08 -8.88 -2.43
C VAL A 67 7.44 -9.51 -1.09
N PHE A 68 7.16 -8.81 0.02
CA PHE A 68 7.48 -9.26 1.38
C PHE A 68 6.27 -9.75 2.18
N GLY A 69 5.07 -9.75 1.59
CA GLY A 69 3.86 -10.38 2.10
C GLY A 69 3.53 -11.65 1.33
N ASP A 70 2.24 -11.92 1.16
CA ASP A 70 1.72 -13.16 0.59
C ASP A 70 2.00 -13.32 -0.90
N GLY A 71 2.10 -12.20 -1.63
CA GLY A 71 2.33 -12.19 -3.07
C GLY A 71 1.41 -11.22 -3.81
N TRP A 72 1.42 -11.30 -5.16
CA TRP A 72 0.59 -10.41 -5.99
C TRP A 72 0.20 -11.06 -7.32
N HIS A 73 -0.91 -10.60 -7.88
CA HIS A 73 -1.30 -10.95 -9.24
C HIS A 73 -0.45 -10.17 -10.26
N LEU A 74 0.20 -10.90 -11.16
CA LEU A 74 1.07 -10.31 -12.19
C LEU A 74 0.27 -9.33 -13.07
N PHE A 75 0.71 -8.07 -13.14
CA PHE A 75 0.04 -6.96 -13.81
C PHE A 75 -1.40 -6.68 -13.31
N GLY A 76 -1.76 -7.12 -12.13
CA GLY A 76 -3.10 -6.98 -11.58
C GLY A 76 -4.17 -7.85 -12.25
N ILE A 77 -3.75 -8.83 -13.07
CA ILE A 77 -4.68 -9.71 -13.78
C ILE A 77 -5.28 -10.71 -12.80
N GLY A 78 -6.57 -10.53 -12.52
CA GLY A 78 -7.29 -11.38 -11.56
C GLY A 78 -7.47 -10.77 -10.17
N SER A 79 -6.73 -9.72 -9.82
CA SER A 79 -6.80 -9.06 -8.50
C SER A 79 -8.23 -8.66 -8.11
N SER A 80 -8.99 -8.00 -9.00
CA SER A 80 -10.37 -7.60 -8.69
C SER A 80 -11.29 -8.79 -8.42
N LYS A 81 -11.11 -9.90 -9.17
CA LYS A 81 -11.93 -11.10 -8.99
C LYS A 81 -11.57 -11.83 -7.71
N TYR A 82 -10.30 -11.82 -7.37
CA TYR A 82 -9.83 -12.41 -6.13
C TYR A 82 -10.35 -11.61 -4.93
N SER A 83 -10.24 -10.27 -4.97
CA SER A 83 -10.81 -9.41 -3.93
C SER A 83 -12.31 -9.63 -3.76
N GLU A 84 -13.09 -9.62 -4.86
CA GLU A 84 -14.53 -9.88 -4.83
C GLU A 84 -14.85 -11.27 -4.22
N ALA A 85 -14.10 -12.30 -4.60
CA ALA A 85 -14.30 -13.64 -4.07
C ALA A 85 -13.90 -13.76 -2.60
N THR A 86 -12.88 -13.01 -2.15
CA THR A 86 -12.46 -12.96 -0.75
C THR A 86 -13.48 -12.23 0.10
N ASP A 87 -14.02 -11.11 -0.41
CA ASP A 87 -15.08 -10.35 0.27
C ASP A 87 -16.36 -11.19 0.42
N ASP A 88 -16.81 -11.84 -0.67
CA ASP A 88 -17.98 -12.75 -0.64
C ASP A 88 -17.77 -13.91 0.35
N TRP A 89 -16.57 -14.51 0.33
CA TRP A 89 -16.23 -15.59 1.25
C TRP A 89 -16.20 -15.13 2.71
N ALA A 90 -15.62 -13.97 2.99
CA ALA A 90 -15.54 -13.40 4.32
C ALA A 90 -16.93 -13.01 4.85
N GLU A 91 -17.80 -12.44 3.99
CA GLU A 91 -19.18 -12.15 4.35
C GLU A 91 -19.92 -13.41 4.76
N GLU A 92 -19.78 -14.51 4.00
CA GLU A 92 -20.46 -15.78 4.30
C GLU A 92 -19.88 -16.48 5.54
N ASN A 93 -18.57 -16.51 5.71
CA ASN A 93 -17.91 -17.38 6.70
C ASN A 93 -17.49 -16.66 7.99
N ILE A 94 -17.31 -15.34 7.96
CA ILE A 94 -16.87 -14.55 9.10
C ILE A 94 -17.97 -13.58 9.55
N PHE A 95 -18.35 -12.65 8.68
CA PHE A 95 -19.23 -11.51 9.07
C PHE A 95 -20.70 -11.88 9.24
N SER A 96 -21.14 -13.03 8.71
CA SER A 96 -22.47 -13.57 9.00
C SER A 96 -22.58 -14.25 10.38
N ASN A 97 -21.47 -14.39 11.12
CA ASN A 97 -21.43 -15.11 12.37
C ASN A 97 -21.78 -14.22 13.57
N ASP A 98 -23.05 -14.22 13.95
CA ASP A 98 -23.55 -13.46 15.09
C ASP A 98 -22.85 -13.80 16.43
N TYR A 99 -22.29 -14.99 16.56
CA TYR A 99 -21.55 -15.39 17.78
C TYR A 99 -20.22 -14.67 17.87
N VAL A 100 -19.48 -14.53 16.76
CA VAL A 100 -18.24 -13.75 16.70
C VAL A 100 -18.53 -12.30 17.11
N LYS A 101 -19.56 -11.70 16.51
CA LYS A 101 -20.00 -10.35 16.86
C LYS A 101 -20.28 -10.21 18.35
N ALA A 102 -21.09 -11.11 18.92
CA ALA A 102 -21.47 -11.05 20.33
C ALA A 102 -20.29 -11.22 21.30
N VAL A 103 -19.24 -11.96 20.91
CA VAL A 103 -18.01 -12.08 21.69
C VAL A 103 -17.19 -10.80 21.60
N LEU A 104 -17.04 -10.23 20.40
CA LEU A 104 -16.31 -8.97 20.19
C LEU A 104 -16.98 -7.80 20.91
N GLU A 105 -18.31 -7.67 20.87
CA GLU A 105 -19.05 -6.65 21.63
C GLU A 105 -18.76 -6.76 23.13
N LYS A 106 -18.79 -7.94 23.70
CA LYS A 106 -18.49 -8.16 25.13
C LYS A 106 -17.03 -7.87 25.48
N ALA A 107 -16.10 -8.24 24.57
CA ALA A 107 -14.68 -7.94 24.76
C ALA A 107 -14.42 -6.43 24.70
N ALA A 108 -15.10 -5.71 23.79
CA ALA A 108 -15.03 -4.26 23.70
C ALA A 108 -15.64 -3.57 24.93
N GLU A 109 -16.80 -4.05 25.43
CA GLU A 109 -17.40 -3.58 26.69
C GLU A 109 -16.48 -3.81 27.91
N ALA A 110 -15.67 -4.87 27.87
CA ALA A 110 -14.69 -5.20 28.92
C ALA A 110 -13.35 -4.45 28.76
N ASP A 111 -13.25 -3.55 27.77
CA ASP A 111 -12.05 -2.76 27.45
C ASP A 111 -10.81 -3.63 27.17
N VAL A 112 -11.02 -4.78 26.51
CA VAL A 112 -9.92 -5.65 26.06
C VAL A 112 -9.17 -5.00 24.92
N ILE A 113 -7.83 -5.06 24.98
CA ILE A 113 -6.96 -4.45 23.98
C ILE A 113 -7.26 -5.01 22.59
N GLY A 114 -7.53 -4.13 21.62
CA GLY A 114 -7.79 -4.46 20.23
C GLY A 114 -9.23 -4.95 19.94
N ALA A 115 -10.07 -5.19 20.95
CA ALA A 115 -11.44 -5.66 20.73
C ALA A 115 -12.31 -4.63 19.99
N GLY A 116 -12.08 -3.33 20.24
CA GLY A 116 -12.76 -2.25 19.52
C GLY A 116 -12.40 -2.23 18.04
N ASP A 117 -11.13 -2.30 17.71
CA ASP A 117 -10.62 -2.29 16.33
C ASP A 117 -11.12 -3.52 15.55
N LEU A 118 -11.19 -4.68 16.22
CA LEU A 118 -11.77 -5.90 15.65
C LEU A 118 -13.27 -5.81 15.44
N LEU A 119 -14.00 -5.19 16.37
CA LEU A 119 -15.43 -5.00 16.24
C LEU A 119 -15.75 -4.01 15.10
N ASP A 120 -15.02 -2.92 15.01
CA ASP A 120 -15.19 -1.92 13.96
C ASP A 120 -14.94 -2.54 12.57
N SER A 121 -13.83 -3.28 12.39
CA SER A 121 -13.54 -3.96 11.13
C SER A 121 -14.56 -5.06 10.80
N PHE A 122 -15.12 -5.73 11.81
CA PHE A 122 -16.19 -6.70 11.64
C PHE A 122 -17.50 -6.04 11.19
N GLU A 123 -17.88 -4.88 11.78
CA GLU A 123 -19.08 -4.14 11.42
C GLU A 123 -19.01 -3.48 10.04
N ASP A 124 -17.81 -3.05 9.64
CA ASP A 124 -17.54 -2.50 8.32
C ASP A 124 -17.40 -3.60 7.24
N ALA A 125 -17.40 -4.87 7.64
CA ALA A 125 -17.15 -6.03 6.78
C ALA A 125 -15.83 -5.91 5.97
N ASP A 126 -14.82 -5.31 6.58
CA ASP A 126 -13.49 -5.14 6.01
C ASP A 126 -12.60 -6.32 6.40
N PHE A 127 -12.44 -7.28 5.48
CA PHE A 127 -11.68 -8.49 5.74
C PHE A 127 -10.19 -8.24 5.95
N ASP A 128 -9.59 -7.33 5.17
CA ASP A 128 -8.17 -7.02 5.28
C ASP A 128 -7.85 -6.42 6.66
N ALA A 129 -8.65 -5.42 7.09
CA ALA A 129 -8.52 -4.82 8.41
C ALA A 129 -8.83 -5.82 9.53
N PHE A 130 -9.83 -6.68 9.35
CA PHE A 130 -10.18 -7.69 10.35
C PHE A 130 -9.07 -8.73 10.51
N SER A 131 -8.51 -9.22 9.43
CA SER A 131 -7.41 -10.19 9.43
C SER A 131 -6.15 -9.64 10.10
N GLU A 132 -5.75 -8.40 9.77
CA GLU A 132 -4.61 -7.71 10.38
C GLU A 132 -4.82 -7.50 11.90
N ASN A 133 -6.00 -7.00 12.27
CA ASN A 133 -6.36 -6.80 13.67
C ASN A 133 -6.41 -8.11 14.44
N TYR A 134 -6.94 -9.18 13.83
CA TYR A 134 -6.99 -10.50 14.45
C TYR A 134 -5.59 -11.06 14.70
N GLY A 135 -4.70 -11.00 13.70
CA GLY A 135 -3.30 -11.42 13.87
C GLY A 135 -2.56 -10.63 14.96
N SER A 136 -2.94 -9.37 15.18
CA SER A 136 -2.32 -8.50 16.19
C SER A 136 -2.86 -8.70 17.61
N TYR A 137 -4.15 -9.06 17.77
CA TYR A 137 -4.85 -9.01 19.05
C TYR A 137 -5.46 -10.34 19.50
N ALA A 138 -5.35 -11.43 18.72
CA ALA A 138 -5.89 -12.74 19.07
C ALA A 138 -5.42 -13.22 20.45
N ASP A 139 -4.13 -13.10 20.74
CA ASP A 139 -3.56 -13.49 22.04
C ASP A 139 -4.17 -12.67 23.20
N SER A 140 -4.40 -11.38 22.99
CA SER A 140 -5.00 -10.50 24.01
C SER A 140 -6.45 -10.88 24.31
N LEU A 141 -7.21 -11.28 23.27
CA LEU A 141 -8.57 -11.79 23.43
C LEU A 141 -8.59 -13.14 24.16
N ASP A 142 -7.67 -14.04 23.81
CA ASP A 142 -7.54 -15.36 24.43
C ASP A 142 -7.18 -15.27 25.90
N GLU A 143 -6.20 -14.43 26.26
CA GLU A 143 -5.80 -14.17 27.65
C GLU A 143 -6.94 -13.58 28.48
N ALA A 144 -7.78 -12.73 27.87
CA ALA A 144 -8.94 -12.15 28.51
C ALA A 144 -10.16 -13.10 28.58
N GLY A 145 -10.09 -14.27 27.92
CA GLY A 145 -11.15 -15.28 27.89
C GLY A 145 -12.25 -15.02 26.85
N TYR A 146 -11.98 -14.20 25.84
CA TYR A 146 -12.86 -13.86 24.72
C TYR A 146 -12.40 -14.45 23.39
N SER A 147 -11.85 -15.67 23.41
CA SER A 147 -11.35 -16.34 22.21
C SER A 147 -12.44 -16.52 21.16
N ILE A 148 -12.13 -16.15 19.92
CA ILE A 148 -12.98 -16.37 18.74
C ILE A 148 -12.35 -17.36 17.75
N ALA A 149 -11.13 -17.84 17.99
CA ALA A 149 -10.39 -18.73 17.09
C ALA A 149 -11.21 -19.95 16.63
N GLY A 150 -11.92 -20.59 17.55
CA GLY A 150 -12.76 -21.75 17.24
C GLY A 150 -14.05 -21.45 16.47
N MET A 151 -14.33 -20.18 16.17
CA MET A 151 -15.50 -19.69 15.44
C MET A 151 -15.14 -19.14 14.06
N LEU A 152 -13.85 -19.01 13.79
CA LEU A 152 -13.31 -18.50 12.52
C LEU A 152 -12.80 -19.66 11.66
N PRO A 153 -12.87 -19.54 10.33
CA PRO A 153 -12.32 -20.52 9.40
C PRO A 153 -10.80 -20.39 9.31
N LEU A 154 -10.12 -20.90 10.32
CA LEU A 154 -8.67 -20.89 10.42
C LEU A 154 -8.12 -22.29 10.17
N ASP A 155 -6.94 -22.37 9.55
CA ASP A 155 -6.17 -23.60 9.39
C ASP A 155 -5.43 -24.02 10.68
N GLU A 156 -4.56 -25.03 10.59
CA GLU A 156 -3.78 -25.53 11.72
C GLU A 156 -2.70 -24.53 12.19
N GLU A 157 -2.33 -23.57 11.35
CA GLU A 157 -1.33 -22.53 11.61
C GLU A 157 -1.98 -21.22 12.15
N GLY A 158 -3.32 -21.16 12.13
CA GLY A 158 -4.11 -20.03 12.63
C GLY A 158 -4.34 -18.94 11.56
N GLU A 159 -4.08 -19.26 10.29
CA GLU A 159 -4.34 -18.38 9.16
C GLU A 159 -5.74 -18.61 8.57
N PHE A 160 -6.33 -17.58 7.95
CA PHE A 160 -7.66 -17.70 7.35
C PHE A 160 -7.66 -18.59 6.10
N GLU A 161 -8.47 -19.64 6.10
CA GLU A 161 -8.63 -20.60 5.00
C GLU A 161 -9.60 -20.03 3.93
N GLY A 162 -9.16 -19.00 3.23
CA GLY A 162 -9.91 -18.31 2.19
C GLY A 162 -9.68 -18.87 0.78
N PRO A 163 -10.20 -18.16 -0.26
CA PRO A 163 -10.00 -18.54 -1.66
C PRO A 163 -8.52 -18.54 -2.05
N ASP A 164 -8.09 -19.53 -2.86
CA ASP A 164 -6.70 -19.55 -3.35
C ASP A 164 -6.49 -18.46 -4.43
N PRO A 165 -5.60 -17.49 -4.21
CA PRO A 165 -5.34 -16.43 -5.18
C PRO A 165 -4.86 -16.94 -6.55
N ALA A 166 -4.27 -18.13 -6.61
CA ALA A 166 -3.80 -18.74 -7.86
C ALA A 166 -4.94 -19.16 -8.81
N ASP A 167 -6.16 -19.36 -8.30
CA ASP A 167 -7.33 -19.71 -9.11
C ASP A 167 -7.88 -18.52 -9.91
N TYR A 168 -7.54 -17.29 -9.53
CA TYR A 168 -8.10 -16.06 -10.12
C TYR A 168 -7.18 -15.39 -11.13
N GLY A 169 -5.93 -15.83 -11.26
CA GLY A 169 -4.98 -15.23 -12.21
C GLY A 169 -3.57 -15.75 -12.12
N VAL A 170 -2.62 -15.01 -12.70
CA VAL A 170 -1.21 -15.35 -12.58
C VAL A 170 -0.69 -14.83 -11.24
N TRP A 171 -0.69 -15.71 -10.25
CA TRP A 171 -0.21 -15.40 -8.92
C TRP A 171 1.30 -15.54 -8.81
N VAL A 172 1.95 -14.55 -8.22
CA VAL A 172 3.38 -14.57 -7.88
C VAL A 172 3.48 -14.54 -6.35
N PRO A 173 3.84 -15.66 -5.72
CA PRO A 173 3.97 -15.72 -4.27
C PRO A 173 5.08 -14.81 -3.78
N GLY A 174 4.90 -14.21 -2.61
CA GLY A 174 5.89 -13.37 -1.96
C GLY A 174 7.14 -14.15 -1.53
N ILE A 175 8.17 -13.40 -1.16
CA ILE A 175 9.43 -14.00 -0.68
C ILE A 175 9.22 -14.85 0.57
N PRO A 176 8.44 -14.43 1.58
CA PRO A 176 8.17 -15.25 2.76
C PRO A 176 7.58 -16.61 2.39
N VAL A 177 6.52 -16.62 1.58
CA VAL A 177 5.83 -17.86 1.13
C VAL A 177 6.76 -18.80 0.36
N LEU A 178 7.65 -18.24 -0.48
CA LEU A 178 8.64 -19.05 -1.21
C LEU A 178 9.69 -19.67 -0.27
N VAL A 179 10.13 -18.89 0.72
CA VAL A 179 11.11 -19.37 1.71
C VAL A 179 10.48 -20.40 2.63
N GLU A 180 9.28 -20.18 3.09
CA GLU A 180 8.50 -21.11 3.91
C GLU A 180 8.34 -22.47 3.20
N LYS A 181 7.84 -22.46 1.96
CA LYS A 181 7.76 -23.70 1.12
C LYS A 181 9.13 -24.37 0.96
N GLY A 182 10.21 -23.61 0.84
CA GLY A 182 11.58 -24.12 0.78
C GLY A 182 12.03 -24.75 2.10
N LEU A 183 11.75 -24.11 3.23
CA LEU A 183 12.09 -24.63 4.57
C LEU A 183 11.28 -25.88 4.92
N ASN A 184 10.00 -25.90 4.59
CA ASN A 184 9.12 -27.06 4.74
C ASN A 184 9.62 -28.26 3.90
N ALA A 185 10.07 -28.02 2.67
CA ALA A 185 10.61 -29.08 1.80
C ALA A 185 11.88 -29.75 2.37
N ILE A 186 12.69 -29.03 3.14
CA ILE A 186 13.89 -29.57 3.81
C ILE A 186 13.61 -30.08 5.25
N HIS A 187 12.33 -30.09 5.68
CA HIS A 187 11.91 -30.44 7.03
C HIS A 187 12.66 -29.65 8.12
N CYS A 188 12.71 -28.33 7.93
CA CYS A 188 13.32 -27.44 8.92
C CYS A 188 12.53 -27.46 10.22
N VAL A 189 13.21 -27.34 11.35
CA VAL A 189 12.54 -27.29 12.67
C VAL A 189 11.82 -25.94 12.84
N ASP A 190 10.63 -25.96 13.42
CA ASP A 190 9.69 -24.84 13.51
C ASP A 190 10.33 -23.56 14.09
N TRP A 191 11.09 -23.67 15.19
CA TRP A 191 11.74 -22.50 15.80
C TRP A 191 12.75 -21.80 14.87
N LEU A 192 13.43 -22.56 13.97
CA LEU A 192 14.37 -22.00 13.02
C LEU A 192 13.63 -21.38 11.82
N GLN A 193 12.50 -21.96 11.45
CA GLN A 193 11.60 -21.43 10.43
C GLN A 193 11.04 -20.06 10.87
N SER A 194 10.48 -19.95 12.07
CA SER A 194 10.03 -18.67 12.64
C SER A 194 11.17 -17.65 12.75
N LEU A 195 12.36 -18.07 13.15
CA LEU A 195 13.52 -17.17 13.22
C LEU A 195 13.89 -16.58 11.84
N ILE A 196 13.78 -17.38 10.77
CA ILE A 196 14.10 -16.94 9.42
C ILE A 196 12.96 -16.06 8.86
N LEU A 197 11.71 -16.49 8.99
CA LEU A 197 10.56 -15.77 8.47
C LEU A 197 10.31 -14.48 9.25
N ASP A 198 10.06 -14.59 10.54
CA ASP A 198 9.67 -13.45 11.38
C ASP A 198 10.86 -12.55 11.76
N GLY A 199 12.06 -13.14 11.92
CA GLY A 199 13.24 -12.39 12.30
C GLY A 199 13.96 -11.76 11.10
N ILE A 200 14.36 -12.57 10.11
CA ILE A 200 15.21 -12.11 9.01
C ILE A 200 14.37 -11.51 7.88
N ILE A 201 13.37 -12.24 7.38
CA ILE A 201 12.61 -11.83 6.19
C ILE A 201 11.70 -10.69 6.53
N ALA A 202 10.92 -10.77 7.60
CA ALA A 202 10.08 -9.67 8.05
C ALA A 202 10.90 -8.42 8.39
N GLY A 203 12.06 -8.57 9.06
CA GLY A 203 12.95 -7.46 9.37
C GLY A 203 13.56 -6.80 8.12
N VAL A 204 13.98 -7.56 7.13
CA VAL A 204 14.46 -7.06 5.84
C VAL A 204 13.31 -6.44 5.05
N GLY A 205 12.14 -7.07 5.03
CA GLY A 205 10.94 -6.58 4.40
C GLY A 205 10.53 -5.20 4.92
N ALA A 206 10.48 -5.03 6.24
CA ALA A 206 10.17 -3.76 6.88
C ALA A 206 11.11 -2.61 6.45
N VAL A 207 12.41 -2.90 6.27
CA VAL A 207 13.36 -1.90 5.79
C VAL A 207 13.23 -1.64 4.29
N LEU A 208 13.15 -2.70 3.48
CA LEU A 208 13.08 -2.58 2.02
C LEU A 208 11.72 -2.08 1.53
N GLY A 209 10.65 -2.32 2.29
CA GLY A 209 9.32 -1.80 2.00
C GLY A 209 9.25 -0.27 1.94
N PHE A 210 10.12 0.44 2.69
CA PHE A 210 10.20 1.90 2.63
C PHE A 210 11.07 2.44 1.49
N VAL A 211 11.87 1.59 0.83
CA VAL A 211 12.79 2.03 -0.24
C VAL A 211 12.06 2.69 -1.41
N PRO A 212 10.92 2.17 -1.93
CA PRO A 212 10.20 2.82 -3.01
C PRO A 212 9.78 4.24 -2.67
N GLN A 213 9.34 4.49 -1.45
CA GLN A 213 8.93 5.82 -0.98
C GLN A 213 10.10 6.80 -0.89
N MET A 214 11.32 6.30 -0.61
CA MET A 214 12.52 7.14 -0.56
C MET A 214 13.10 7.45 -1.95
N LEU A 215 12.77 6.65 -2.97
CA LEU A 215 13.28 6.80 -4.34
C LEU A 215 12.42 7.72 -5.21
N VAL A 216 11.19 7.97 -4.84
CA VAL A 216 10.25 8.87 -5.54
C VAL A 216 10.40 10.30 -5.04
#